data_c1ced2be7a06fe9720f663f53e979543
#
_entry.id   c1ced2be7a06fe9720f663f53e979543
#
_cell.length_a   1.000
_cell.length_b   1.000
_cell.length_c   1.000
_cell.angle_alpha   90.00
_cell.angle_beta   90.00
_cell.angle_gamma   90.00
#
_symmetry.space_group_name_H-M   'P 1'
#
loop_
_entity.id
_entity.type
_entity.pdbx_description
1 polymer ?
#
loop_
_entity_poly.entity_id
_entity_poly.type
_entity_poly.pdbx_seq_one_letter_code
_entity_poly.pdbx_strand_id
1 'polypeptide(L)'
;KYYTNFENNWDHDLKVEHQPEELDNFSFEYAGILFIGLNIVGSRIHDQAIWNEIESNDIDWMRSKIENTHADAIVIVSQANPALNHPNLLLTMQNLAKTYNNPILFLHGDGHHWTYDEAWEASNITKIQIDKGGIADPLEITIHRNRDIPFTFDRHPFQFSKE
;
A
#
# COMPACT_ATOMS: atom_id res chain seq x y z
N LYS A 1 4.16 -20.31 0.79
CA LYS A 1 4.81 -21.17 -0.24
C LYS A 1 4.21 -20.98 -1.65
N TYR A 2 3.05 -20.29 -1.79
CA TYR A 2 2.36 -20.09 -3.06
C TYR A 2 2.48 -18.67 -3.62
N TYR A 3 3.07 -17.73 -2.87
CA TYR A 3 3.07 -16.32 -3.20
C TYR A 3 4.47 -15.73 -3.44
N THR A 4 5.52 -16.43 -3.07
CA THR A 4 6.89 -15.99 -3.37
C THR A 4 7.18 -16.15 -4.85
N ASN A 5 7.66 -15.09 -5.48
CA ASN A 5 7.93 -15.00 -6.93
C ASN A 5 6.66 -15.11 -7.80
N PHE A 6 5.53 -14.60 -7.30
CA PHE A 6 4.25 -14.62 -8.02
C PHE A 6 4.35 -13.87 -9.36
N GLU A 7 5.15 -12.81 -9.41
CA GLU A 7 5.48 -12.04 -10.60
C GLU A 7 6.08 -12.90 -11.74
N ASN A 8 6.77 -13.99 -11.42
CA ASN A 8 7.33 -14.89 -12.43
C ASN A 8 6.28 -15.71 -13.22
N ASN A 9 4.99 -15.62 -12.84
CA ASN A 9 3.91 -16.28 -13.55
C ASN A 9 3.43 -15.49 -14.78
N TRP A 10 3.91 -14.26 -14.96
CA TRP A 10 3.56 -13.40 -16.08
C TRP A 10 4.82 -12.88 -16.78
N ASP A 11 4.71 -12.68 -18.07
CA ASP A 11 5.75 -11.97 -18.85
C ASP A 11 5.55 -10.46 -18.64
N HIS A 12 6.53 -9.82 -17.99
CA HIS A 12 6.51 -8.39 -17.71
C HIS A 12 7.93 -7.83 -17.56
N ASP A 13 8.09 -6.52 -17.77
CA ASP A 13 9.36 -5.80 -17.65
C ASP A 13 9.57 -5.15 -16.26
N LEU A 14 8.70 -5.40 -15.28
CA LEU A 14 8.83 -4.83 -13.95
C LEU A 14 10.02 -5.44 -13.20
N LYS A 15 10.83 -4.60 -12.60
CA LYS A 15 11.90 -5.02 -11.69
C LYS A 15 11.35 -5.07 -10.27
N VAL A 16 10.77 -6.19 -9.92
CA VAL A 16 10.23 -6.42 -8.57
C VAL A 16 11.38 -6.82 -7.65
N GLU A 17 11.49 -6.10 -6.54
CA GLU A 17 12.41 -6.40 -5.44
C GLU A 17 11.64 -6.92 -4.26
N HIS A 18 12.18 -7.93 -3.57
CA HIS A 18 11.65 -8.50 -2.32
C HIS A 18 12.60 -8.22 -1.16
N GLN A 19 12.03 -8.04 0.03
CA GLN A 19 12.84 -7.95 1.24
C GLN A 19 13.42 -9.33 1.58
N PRO A 20 14.74 -9.49 1.79
CA PRO A 20 15.34 -10.79 2.06
C PRO A 20 14.83 -11.49 3.32
N GLU A 21 14.53 -10.71 4.38
CA GLU A 21 14.06 -11.19 5.68
C GLU A 21 12.54 -11.47 5.68
N GLU A 22 11.79 -10.80 4.81
CA GLU A 22 10.32 -10.90 4.69
C GLU A 22 9.91 -10.88 3.21
N LEU A 23 9.91 -12.05 2.57
CA LEU A 23 9.70 -12.16 1.12
C LEU A 23 8.30 -11.73 0.64
N ASP A 24 7.35 -11.58 1.56
CA ASP A 24 6.02 -11.06 1.24
C ASP A 24 6.03 -9.53 1.07
N ASN A 25 7.08 -8.85 1.57
CA ASN A 25 7.33 -7.45 1.28
C ASN A 25 7.99 -7.30 -0.09
N PHE A 26 7.43 -6.44 -0.93
CA PHE A 26 7.95 -6.18 -2.27
C PHE A 26 7.91 -4.70 -2.64
N SER A 27 8.66 -4.34 -3.67
CA SER A 27 8.55 -3.02 -4.29
C SER A 27 8.92 -3.07 -5.77
N PHE A 28 8.38 -2.14 -6.53
CA PHE A 28 8.80 -1.85 -7.91
C PHE A 28 8.47 -0.40 -8.27
N GLU A 29 9.14 0.12 -9.28
CA GLU A 29 8.78 1.41 -9.87
C GLU A 29 8.19 1.21 -11.26
N TYR A 30 7.12 1.95 -11.55
CA TYR A 30 6.51 2.01 -12.86
C TYR A 30 6.00 3.42 -13.18
N ALA A 31 6.34 3.93 -14.35
CA ALA A 31 5.93 5.24 -14.85
C ALA A 31 6.18 6.42 -13.86
N GLY A 32 7.26 6.34 -13.08
CA GLY A 32 7.61 7.34 -12.07
C GLY A 32 6.85 7.22 -10.75
N ILE A 33 6.15 6.12 -10.54
CA ILE A 33 5.43 5.80 -9.31
C ILE A 33 6.12 4.62 -8.61
N LEU A 34 6.39 4.77 -7.30
CA LEU A 34 6.90 3.69 -6.47
C LEU A 34 5.73 2.91 -5.85
N PHE A 35 5.72 1.61 -6.05
CA PHE A 35 4.78 0.68 -5.42
C PHE A 35 5.49 -0.10 -4.32
N ILE A 36 4.88 -0.17 -3.13
CA ILE A 36 5.41 -0.90 -1.97
C ILE A 36 4.31 -1.82 -1.44
N GLY A 37 4.57 -3.12 -1.41
CA GLY A 37 3.75 -4.09 -0.69
C GLY A 37 4.31 -4.34 0.71
N LEU A 38 3.43 -4.33 1.72
CA LEU A 38 3.79 -4.60 3.11
C LEU A 38 2.96 -5.77 3.66
N ASN A 39 3.62 -6.69 4.34
CA ASN A 39 2.97 -7.82 5.03
C ASN A 39 2.37 -7.40 6.37
N ILE A 40 1.50 -6.38 6.36
CA ILE A 40 0.82 -5.95 7.58
C ILE A 40 -0.24 -6.98 7.95
N VAL A 41 -0.01 -7.70 9.05
CA VAL A 41 -0.89 -8.74 9.54
C VAL A 41 -2.04 -8.12 10.34
N GLY A 42 -3.28 -8.45 9.95
CA GLY A 42 -4.47 -8.09 10.70
C GLY A 42 -4.82 -9.11 11.78
N SER A 43 -5.94 -8.86 12.53
CA SER A 43 -6.49 -9.80 13.49
C SER A 43 -5.81 -9.79 14.89
N ARG A 44 -5.83 -10.93 15.59
CA ARG A 44 -5.34 -11.03 16.99
C ARG A 44 -3.86 -11.33 17.02
N ILE A 45 -3.15 -10.66 17.91
CA ILE A 45 -1.76 -10.97 18.24
C ILE A 45 -1.73 -12.32 18.96
N HIS A 46 -1.12 -13.33 18.35
CA HIS A 46 -0.92 -14.66 18.94
C HIS A 46 0.46 -14.80 19.59
N ASP A 47 1.48 -14.19 18.98
CA ASP A 47 2.85 -14.14 19.46
C ASP A 47 3.39 -12.72 19.29
N GLN A 48 3.66 -12.06 20.40
CA GLN A 48 4.10 -10.67 20.39
C GLN A 48 5.50 -10.51 19.78
N ALA A 49 6.38 -11.50 19.93
CA ALA A 49 7.72 -11.42 19.41
C ALA A 49 7.71 -11.48 17.87
N ILE A 50 6.98 -12.44 17.31
CA ILE A 50 6.79 -12.56 15.85
C ILE A 50 6.11 -11.31 15.31
N TRP A 51 5.10 -10.79 16.00
CA TRP A 51 4.39 -9.59 15.58
C TRP A 51 5.31 -8.37 15.50
N ASN A 52 6.14 -8.17 16.52
CA ASN A 52 7.11 -7.08 16.55
C ASN A 52 8.19 -7.24 15.48
N GLU A 53 8.60 -8.47 15.18
CA GLU A 53 9.57 -8.77 14.12
C GLU A 53 8.99 -8.39 12.74
N ILE A 54 7.76 -8.80 12.44
CA ILE A 54 7.06 -8.43 11.19
C ILE A 54 6.93 -6.90 11.09
N GLU A 55 6.45 -6.22 12.14
CA GLU A 55 6.35 -4.76 12.14
C GLU A 55 7.71 -4.09 11.91
N SER A 56 8.78 -4.59 12.52
CA SER A 56 10.13 -4.06 12.31
C SER A 56 10.61 -4.23 10.87
N ASN A 57 10.39 -5.40 10.29
CA ASN A 57 10.74 -5.70 8.91
C ASN A 57 9.97 -4.79 7.93
N ASP A 58 8.67 -4.61 8.15
CA ASP A 58 7.84 -3.69 7.35
C ASP A 58 8.34 -2.24 7.42
N ILE A 59 8.71 -1.78 8.63
CA ILE A 59 9.25 -0.44 8.85
C ILE A 59 10.58 -0.26 8.10
N ASP A 60 11.49 -1.20 8.22
CA ASP A 60 12.82 -1.11 7.61
C ASP A 60 12.71 -1.16 6.07
N TRP A 61 11.84 -2.02 5.55
CA TRP A 61 11.57 -2.07 4.11
C TRP A 61 10.99 -0.76 3.59
N MET A 62 9.89 -0.31 4.17
CA MET A 62 9.23 0.93 3.78
C MET A 62 10.18 2.12 3.84
N ARG A 63 10.96 2.25 4.93
CA ARG A 63 11.94 3.32 5.09
C ARG A 63 13.00 3.27 3.99
N SER A 64 13.59 2.10 3.74
CA SER A 64 14.64 1.93 2.73
C SER A 64 14.18 2.35 1.35
N LYS A 65 12.90 2.13 1.01
CA LYS A 65 12.34 2.49 -0.30
C LYS A 65 11.97 3.97 -0.39
N ILE A 66 11.34 4.53 0.64
CA ILE A 66 10.90 5.94 0.62
C ILE A 66 12.07 6.91 0.70
N GLU A 67 13.07 6.64 1.54
CA GLU A 67 14.23 7.52 1.69
C GLU A 67 15.13 7.59 0.45
N ASN A 68 15.07 6.59 -0.41
CA ASN A 68 15.92 6.49 -1.61
C ASN A 68 15.19 6.75 -2.93
N THR A 69 13.89 7.03 -2.90
CA THR A 69 13.12 7.25 -4.13
C THR A 69 13.07 8.72 -4.55
N HIS A 70 12.95 8.93 -5.87
CA HIS A 70 12.62 10.20 -6.49
C HIS A 70 11.28 10.12 -7.23
N ALA A 71 10.45 9.15 -6.93
CA ALA A 71 9.14 8.95 -7.56
C ALA A 71 8.22 10.17 -7.39
N ASP A 72 7.34 10.39 -8.35
CA ASP A 72 6.34 11.48 -8.31
C ASP A 72 5.23 11.22 -7.29
N ALA A 73 4.93 9.94 -7.01
CA ALA A 73 4.01 9.49 -5.98
C ALA A 73 4.38 8.08 -5.48
N ILE A 74 3.84 7.68 -4.34
CA ILE A 74 3.99 6.35 -3.77
C ILE A 74 2.62 5.70 -3.61
N VAL A 75 2.52 4.41 -3.92
CA VAL A 75 1.37 3.56 -3.61
C VAL A 75 1.83 2.47 -2.65
N ILE A 76 1.30 2.46 -1.44
CA ILE A 76 1.55 1.43 -0.44
C ILE A 76 0.32 0.52 -0.37
N VAL A 77 0.51 -0.77 -0.50
CA VAL A 77 -0.57 -1.76 -0.41
C VAL A 77 -0.32 -2.72 0.75
N SER A 78 -1.37 -3.03 1.48
CA SER A 78 -1.34 -4.00 2.57
C SER A 78 -2.69 -4.69 2.75
N GLN A 79 -2.72 -5.77 3.53
CA GLN A 79 -3.98 -6.40 3.90
C GLN A 79 -4.68 -5.60 5.01
N ALA A 80 -3.97 -5.25 6.09
CA ALA A 80 -4.55 -4.65 7.27
C ALA A 80 -4.31 -3.14 7.41
N ASN A 81 -5.12 -2.50 8.24
CA ASN A 81 -4.95 -1.11 8.66
C ASN A 81 -3.93 -1.02 9.79
N PRO A 82 -2.77 -0.37 9.62
CA PRO A 82 -1.75 -0.28 10.66
C PRO A 82 -2.21 0.46 11.92
N ALA A 83 -3.21 1.32 11.82
CA ALA A 83 -3.72 2.09 12.97
C ALA A 83 -4.30 1.23 14.09
N LEU A 84 -4.65 -0.04 13.82
CA LEU A 84 -5.24 -0.92 14.82
C LEU A 84 -4.20 -1.60 15.69
N ASN A 85 -3.13 -2.14 15.09
CA ASN A 85 -2.19 -3.02 15.80
C ASN A 85 -0.71 -2.74 15.49
N HIS A 86 -0.39 -1.76 14.64
CA HIS A 86 0.98 -1.45 14.21
C HIS A 86 1.30 0.05 14.40
N PRO A 87 1.30 0.54 15.65
CA PRO A 87 1.45 1.98 15.91
C PRO A 87 2.81 2.54 15.50
N ASN A 88 3.88 1.73 15.58
CA ASN A 88 5.23 2.18 15.20
C ASN A 88 5.35 2.30 13.67
N LEU A 89 4.76 1.38 12.93
CA LEU A 89 4.69 1.46 11.48
C LEU A 89 3.90 2.69 11.02
N LEU A 90 2.73 2.93 11.62
CA LEU A 90 1.93 4.11 11.32
C LEU A 90 2.70 5.41 11.59
N LEU A 91 3.32 5.52 12.77
CA LEU A 91 4.11 6.71 13.13
C LEU A 91 5.29 6.92 12.17
N THR A 92 5.97 5.84 11.80
CA THR A 92 7.08 5.91 10.84
C THR A 92 6.60 6.37 9.48
N MET A 93 5.50 5.84 8.98
CA MET A 93 4.91 6.24 7.69
C MET A 93 4.54 7.73 7.68
N GLN A 94 3.91 8.22 8.74
CA GLN A 94 3.57 9.64 8.88
C GLN A 94 4.81 10.55 8.89
N ASN A 95 5.89 10.13 9.55
CA ASN A 95 7.14 10.87 9.57
C ASN A 95 7.85 10.88 8.22
N LEU A 96 7.89 9.75 7.53
CA LEU A 96 8.45 9.65 6.18
C LEU A 96 7.64 10.50 5.18
N ALA A 97 6.32 10.50 5.29
CA ALA A 97 5.46 11.31 4.45
C ALA A 97 5.75 12.80 4.56
N LYS A 98 6.01 13.29 5.78
CA LYS A 98 6.37 14.71 6.03
C LYS A 98 7.69 15.12 5.35
N THR A 99 8.63 14.20 5.18
CA THR A 99 9.92 14.47 4.50
C THR A 99 9.86 14.25 3.00
N TYR A 100 9.07 13.28 2.55
CA TYR A 100 8.93 12.95 1.14
C TYR A 100 8.18 14.03 0.33
N ASN A 101 7.17 14.69 0.93
CA ASN A 101 6.40 15.80 0.37
C ASN A 101 5.59 15.51 -0.91
N ASN A 102 5.72 14.37 -1.55
CA ASN A 102 4.91 13.97 -2.69
C ASN A 102 3.71 13.14 -2.23
N PRO A 103 2.66 12.96 -3.07
CA PRO A 103 1.48 12.20 -2.69
C PRO A 103 1.79 10.72 -2.37
N ILE A 104 1.16 10.22 -1.32
CA ILE A 104 1.20 8.81 -0.92
C ILE A 104 -0.23 8.28 -0.87
N LEU A 105 -0.49 7.17 -1.55
CA LEU A 105 -1.74 6.42 -1.46
C LEU A 105 -1.49 5.17 -0.62
N PHE A 106 -2.25 5.01 0.47
CA PHE A 106 -2.26 3.78 1.26
C PHE A 106 -3.55 3.01 1.04
N LEU A 107 -3.42 1.78 0.54
CA LEU A 107 -4.54 0.89 0.24
C LEU A 107 -4.55 -0.31 1.20
N HIS A 108 -5.72 -0.61 1.77
CA HIS A 108 -5.91 -1.83 2.56
C HIS A 108 -7.32 -2.41 2.40
N GLY A 109 -7.49 -3.71 2.75
CA GLY A 109 -8.73 -4.45 2.52
C GLY A 109 -9.46 -4.95 3.78
N ASP A 110 -8.93 -4.72 4.95
CA ASP A 110 -9.27 -5.41 6.20
C ASP A 110 -10.77 -5.29 6.61
N GLY A 111 -11.34 -4.12 6.50
CA GLY A 111 -12.72 -3.85 6.94
C GLY A 111 -13.81 -4.21 5.93
N HIS A 112 -13.45 -4.61 4.72
CA HIS A 112 -14.38 -5.09 3.69
C HIS A 112 -15.49 -4.12 3.28
N HIS A 113 -15.31 -2.82 3.48
CA HIS A 113 -16.22 -1.77 3.03
C HIS A 113 -15.41 -0.53 2.63
N TRP A 114 -15.92 0.19 1.67
CA TRP A 114 -15.25 1.39 1.18
C TRP A 114 -15.12 2.46 2.25
N THR A 115 -13.89 2.95 2.43
CA THR A 115 -13.64 4.22 3.12
C THR A 115 -12.60 5.03 2.35
N TYR A 116 -12.84 6.33 2.33
CA TYR A 116 -11.88 7.34 1.87
C TYR A 116 -11.55 8.22 3.08
N ASP A 117 -10.30 8.35 3.43
CA ASP A 117 -9.88 9.04 4.64
C ASP A 117 -8.57 9.80 4.41
N GLU A 118 -8.56 11.09 4.73
CA GLU A 118 -7.37 11.94 4.72
C GLU A 118 -6.80 12.14 6.14
N ALA A 119 -7.28 11.36 7.11
CA ALA A 119 -7.19 11.64 8.54
C ALA A 119 -5.91 11.18 9.24
N TRP A 120 -4.87 10.80 8.53
CA TRP A 120 -3.60 10.61 9.18
C TRP A 120 -2.85 11.95 9.27
N GLU A 121 -2.01 12.14 10.31
CA GLU A 121 -1.31 13.41 10.62
C GLU A 121 -0.29 13.88 9.55
N ALA A 122 -0.43 13.43 8.32
CA ALA A 122 0.34 13.85 7.16
C ALA A 122 -0.61 14.16 6.01
N SER A 123 -0.68 15.42 5.62
CA SER A 123 -1.64 15.93 4.60
C SER A 123 -1.41 15.38 3.19
N ASN A 124 -0.29 14.72 2.94
CA ASN A 124 0.02 14.10 1.65
C ASN A 124 -0.27 12.60 1.61
N ILE A 125 -0.88 12.03 2.66
CA ILE A 125 -1.33 10.62 2.65
C ILE A 125 -2.84 10.58 2.40
N THR A 126 -3.23 9.87 1.35
CA THR A 126 -4.62 9.45 1.11
C THR A 126 -4.75 7.98 1.52
N LYS A 127 -5.67 7.67 2.42
CA LYS A 127 -5.93 6.30 2.87
C LYS A 127 -7.24 5.80 2.28
N ILE A 128 -7.21 4.62 1.67
CA ILE A 128 -8.37 3.95 1.10
C ILE A 128 -8.49 2.54 1.69
N GLN A 129 -9.67 2.23 2.21
CA GLN A 129 -10.08 0.86 2.44
C GLN A 129 -10.96 0.40 1.29
N ILE A 130 -10.61 -0.71 0.66
CA ILE A 130 -11.35 -1.24 -0.47
C ILE A 130 -12.56 -2.07 -0.03
N ASP A 131 -13.54 -2.16 -0.92
CA ASP A 131 -14.72 -3.01 -0.73
C ASP A 131 -14.35 -4.50 -0.70
N LYS A 132 -15.31 -5.32 -0.24
CA LYS A 132 -15.11 -6.77 -0.12
C LYS A 132 -14.88 -7.42 -1.49
N GLY A 133 -13.71 -8.04 -1.65
CA GLY A 133 -13.39 -8.82 -2.84
C GLY A 133 -14.39 -9.95 -3.10
N GLY A 134 -14.61 -10.26 -4.39
CA GLY A 134 -15.54 -11.29 -4.85
C GLY A 134 -17.03 -10.90 -4.82
N ILE A 135 -17.35 -9.69 -4.31
CA ILE A 135 -18.72 -9.13 -4.29
C ILE A 135 -18.74 -7.76 -4.98
N ALA A 136 -17.81 -6.88 -4.64
CA ALA A 136 -17.68 -5.58 -5.26
C ALA A 136 -16.91 -5.67 -6.59
N ASP A 137 -17.15 -4.70 -7.47
CA ASP A 137 -16.35 -4.51 -8.67
C ASP A 137 -14.90 -4.18 -8.31
N PRO A 138 -13.94 -4.45 -9.18
CA PRO A 138 -12.57 -3.99 -9.00
C PRO A 138 -12.50 -2.47 -8.87
N LEU A 139 -11.61 -1.98 -8.01
CA LEU A 139 -11.33 -0.56 -7.89
C LEU A 139 -10.36 -0.14 -9.01
N GLU A 140 -10.74 0.83 -9.83
CA GLU A 140 -9.83 1.53 -10.73
C GLU A 140 -9.27 2.76 -10.04
N ILE A 141 -7.94 2.92 -10.08
CA ILE A 141 -7.23 4.05 -9.51
C ILE A 141 -6.47 4.75 -10.63
N THR A 142 -6.77 6.02 -10.86
CA THR A 142 -5.98 6.86 -11.76
C THR A 142 -5.05 7.74 -10.94
N ILE A 143 -3.74 7.68 -11.24
CA ILE A 143 -2.72 8.51 -10.61
C ILE A 143 -2.41 9.69 -11.53
N HIS A 144 -2.62 10.90 -11.03
CA HIS A 144 -2.42 12.13 -11.78
C HIS A 144 -1.08 12.78 -11.42
N ARG A 145 -0.43 13.40 -12.39
CA ARG A 145 0.73 14.27 -12.13
C ARG A 145 0.37 15.59 -11.44
N ASN A 146 -0.93 15.90 -11.37
CA ASN A 146 -1.44 17.06 -10.64
C ASN A 146 -1.46 16.73 -9.13
N ARG A 147 -0.68 17.46 -8.35
CA ARG A 147 -0.55 17.25 -6.90
C ARG A 147 -1.77 17.68 -6.08
N ASP A 148 -2.64 18.54 -6.63
CA ASP A 148 -3.86 18.99 -5.93
C ASP A 148 -4.93 17.90 -5.92
N ILE A 149 -4.95 17.05 -6.96
CA ILE A 149 -5.83 15.86 -7.07
C ILE A 149 -4.99 14.70 -7.57
N PRO A 150 -4.12 14.13 -6.71
CA PRO A 150 -3.16 13.13 -7.17
C PRO A 150 -3.79 11.78 -7.49
N PHE A 151 -4.94 11.46 -6.89
CA PHE A 151 -5.61 10.16 -7.06
C PHE A 151 -7.10 10.35 -7.32
N THR A 152 -7.63 9.63 -8.30
CA THR A 152 -9.08 9.48 -8.50
C THR A 152 -9.45 8.00 -8.52
N PHE A 153 -10.68 7.70 -8.09
CA PHE A 153 -11.13 6.35 -7.82
C PHE A 153 -12.45 6.10 -8.54
N ASP A 154 -12.51 5.02 -9.35
CA ASP A 154 -13.75 4.50 -9.89
C ASP A 154 -14.04 3.13 -9.27
N ARG A 155 -15.15 3.02 -8.55
CA ARG A 155 -15.57 1.80 -7.86
C ARG A 155 -16.44 0.89 -8.75
N HIS A 156 -16.78 1.35 -9.95
CA HIS A 156 -17.64 0.65 -10.90
C HIS A 156 -17.14 0.78 -12.35
N PRO A 157 -15.82 0.52 -12.61
CA PRO A 157 -15.21 0.78 -13.91
C PRO A 157 -15.78 -0.07 -15.05
N PHE A 158 -16.51 -1.13 -14.71
CA PHE A 158 -17.10 -2.08 -15.67
C PHE A 158 -18.63 -2.01 -15.71
N GLN A 159 -19.25 -0.90 -15.33
CA GLN A 159 -20.68 -0.72 -15.57
C GLN A 159 -20.93 -0.64 -17.08
N PHE A 160 -21.33 -1.78 -17.65
CA PHE A 160 -21.90 -1.79 -18.99
C PHE A 160 -23.20 -0.99 -18.92
N SER A 161 -23.32 0.10 -19.71
CA SER A 161 -24.58 0.74 -19.93
C SER A 161 -25.58 -0.35 -20.40
N LYS A 162 -26.60 -0.62 -19.60
CA LYS A 162 -27.73 -1.44 -20.07
C LYS A 162 -28.39 -0.63 -21.18
N GLU A 163 -28.08 -1.00 -22.44
CA GLU A 163 -28.91 -0.63 -23.59
C GLU A 163 -30.31 -1.24 -23.47
#